data_1f4796523a455637656699348f6b177b
#
_entry.id   1f4796523a455637656699348f6b177b
#
_cell.length_a   1.000
_cell.length_b   1.000
_cell.length_c   1.000
_cell.angle_alpha   90.00
_cell.angle_beta   90.00
_cell.angle_gamma   90.00
#
_symmetry.space_group_name_H-M   'P 1'
#
loop_
_entity.id
_entity.type
_entity.pdbx_description
1 polymer ?
#
loop_
_entity_poly.entity_id
_entity_poly.type
_entity_poly.pdbx_seq_one_letter_code
_entity_poly.pdbx_strand_id
1 'polypeptide(L)'
;MKTEPQGADRRMQDHPVLGQVVLGYSPMVNRQRSVVATRLTVFPARPDVLPDVAALLQVVSQVWPVEAPAAPLAAPLAAPRTPDAVPGGLRWPVSLNIAGEGMLQAALAQAPPPQLMLEVPAFMATDPAHAHALQALREAGSVLLIKGRPLVPVAPEVLACFSHSIVEADDDRRGGTPPPTGMRQVTTVQAGTRNSADIENAFQRGAIAVLGWPLEDPPPKANGRSVVPTDIQVVMELIKGVDREEPVNRLEAVLRRDPTLAFRLLRYLNSPAFGLRAEINSFSHAIMMLGYTRLKRWLVLLLSSSSKGANAQPLMHAALRRGLLMEELASGNGDAEMRSEMFICGVFSLLDRLLQQPFTELLKSVPVPERVQQTLRGEGGAYEPYLALVRAIEQEAVFDIRECTEKLLLGPAEVNRAVLNALHSARQLDG
;
A
#
# COMPACT_ATOMS: atom_id res chain seq x y z
N MET A 1 -22.28 -28.34 23.79
CA MET A 1 -21.20 -27.33 23.80
C MET A 1 -20.84 -27.07 22.34
N LYS A 2 -21.44 -26.03 21.75
CA LYS A 2 -21.20 -25.66 20.31
C LYS A 2 -19.95 -24.81 20.24
N THR A 3 -18.90 -25.34 19.65
CA THR A 3 -17.71 -24.59 19.28
C THR A 3 -18.05 -23.63 18.14
N GLU A 4 -18.00 -22.33 18.43
CA GLU A 4 -18.09 -21.27 17.43
C GLU A 4 -16.93 -21.40 16.41
N PRO A 5 -17.16 -21.07 15.14
CA PRO A 5 -16.13 -21.11 14.11
C PRO A 5 -15.15 -19.93 14.29
N GLN A 6 -13.98 -20.18 14.85
CA GLN A 6 -12.85 -19.25 14.82
C GLN A 6 -12.30 -19.19 13.39
N GLY A 7 -12.68 -18.18 12.66
CA GLY A 7 -12.21 -17.93 11.28
C GLY A 7 -12.95 -16.77 10.62
N ALA A 8 -13.68 -15.96 11.38
CA ALA A 8 -14.33 -14.76 10.88
C ALA A 8 -13.38 -13.57 10.94
N ASP A 9 -13.23 -12.94 9.81
CA ASP A 9 -12.89 -11.54 9.51
C ASP A 9 -12.71 -10.70 10.81
N ARG A 10 -11.48 -10.67 11.35
CA ARG A 10 -11.15 -9.79 12.49
C ARG A 10 -10.94 -8.40 11.94
N ARG A 11 -12.04 -7.71 11.62
CA ARG A 11 -12.02 -6.26 11.41
C ARG A 11 -11.48 -5.61 12.66
N MET A 12 -10.64 -4.61 12.46
CA MET A 12 -10.06 -3.85 13.56
C MET A 12 -11.20 -3.24 14.41
N GLN A 13 -11.16 -3.47 15.71
CA GLN A 13 -12.13 -2.92 16.64
C GLN A 13 -11.97 -1.40 16.76
N ASP A 14 -13.06 -0.71 17.04
CA ASP A 14 -13.02 0.72 17.30
C ASP A 14 -12.11 1.01 18.50
N HIS A 15 -11.08 1.82 18.25
CA HIS A 15 -10.19 2.27 19.32
C HIS A 15 -10.22 3.81 19.41
N PRO A 16 -10.40 4.38 20.61
CA PRO A 16 -10.51 5.85 20.76
C PRO A 16 -9.34 6.64 20.19
N VAL A 17 -8.13 6.08 20.14
CA VAL A 17 -6.94 6.74 19.60
C VAL A 17 -7.10 7.05 18.10
N LEU A 18 -7.89 6.28 17.36
CA LEU A 18 -8.13 6.54 15.94
C LEU A 18 -8.87 7.86 15.69
N GLY A 19 -9.62 8.37 16.68
CA GLY A 19 -10.22 9.71 16.62
C GLY A 19 -9.25 10.85 16.97
N GLN A 20 -8.06 10.53 17.46
CA GLN A 20 -7.06 11.51 17.90
C GLN A 20 -5.97 11.78 16.86
N VAL A 21 -5.95 11.03 15.77
CA VAL A 21 -4.93 11.12 14.72
C VAL A 21 -5.55 11.25 13.33
N VAL A 22 -4.73 11.60 12.35
CA VAL A 22 -5.03 11.51 10.91
C VAL A 22 -3.93 10.67 10.28
N LEU A 23 -4.31 9.64 9.52
CA LEU A 23 -3.38 8.71 8.89
C LEU A 23 -3.26 8.98 7.40
N GLY A 24 -2.01 9.02 6.93
CA GLY A 24 -1.67 8.90 5.51
C GLY A 24 -0.73 7.72 5.32
N TYR A 25 -0.58 7.24 4.10
CA TYR A 25 0.38 6.19 3.80
C TYR A 25 1.01 6.33 2.43
N SER A 26 2.25 5.86 2.30
CA SER A 26 2.92 5.72 1.01
C SER A 26 3.72 4.41 0.96
N PRO A 27 3.94 3.83 -0.24
CA PRO A 27 4.72 2.62 -0.38
C PRO A 27 6.21 2.93 -0.32
N MET A 28 6.97 1.95 0.15
CA MET A 28 8.42 1.91 -0.04
C MET A 28 8.71 0.88 -1.12
N VAL A 29 9.26 1.32 -2.25
CA VAL A 29 9.48 0.52 -3.46
C VAL A 29 10.98 0.33 -3.67
N ASN A 30 11.42 -0.91 -3.85
CA ASN A 30 12.83 -1.24 -4.12
C ASN A 30 13.19 -1.10 -5.61
N ARG A 31 14.45 -1.37 -5.94
CA ARG A 31 14.96 -1.29 -7.31
C ARG A 31 14.28 -2.28 -8.27
N GLN A 32 13.80 -3.42 -7.78
CA GLN A 32 13.03 -4.41 -8.54
C GLN A 32 11.56 -4.01 -8.74
N ARG A 33 11.19 -2.80 -8.32
CA ARG A 33 9.82 -2.26 -8.36
C ARG A 33 8.82 -3.04 -7.48
N SER A 34 9.31 -3.79 -6.51
CA SER A 34 8.47 -4.45 -5.51
C SER A 34 8.22 -3.53 -4.32
N VAL A 35 6.99 -3.54 -3.80
CA VAL A 35 6.65 -2.84 -2.55
C VAL A 35 7.22 -3.66 -1.40
N VAL A 36 8.21 -3.11 -0.69
CA VAL A 36 8.94 -3.80 0.39
C VAL A 36 8.50 -3.37 1.78
N ALA A 37 7.88 -2.20 1.89
CA ALA A 37 7.30 -1.70 3.14
C ALA A 37 6.20 -0.68 2.84
N THR A 38 5.42 -0.34 3.86
CA THR A 38 4.49 0.78 3.85
C THR A 38 4.96 1.82 4.87
N ARG A 39 5.11 3.06 4.43
CA ARG A 39 5.23 4.19 5.35
C ARG A 39 3.83 4.54 5.82
N LEU A 40 3.62 4.57 7.11
CA LEU A 40 2.42 5.09 7.74
C LEU A 40 2.75 6.43 8.39
N THR A 41 2.15 7.51 7.89
CA THR A 41 2.34 8.85 8.44
C THR A 41 1.19 9.19 9.36
N VAL A 42 1.54 9.60 10.57
CA VAL A 42 0.60 9.92 11.64
C VAL A 42 0.69 11.39 11.97
N PHE A 43 -0.41 12.10 11.79
CA PHE A 43 -0.57 13.49 12.21
C PHE A 43 -1.49 13.55 13.43
N PRO A 44 -1.27 14.44 14.41
CA PRO A 44 -2.24 14.67 15.46
C PRO A 44 -3.52 15.29 14.86
N ALA A 45 -4.68 14.80 15.25
CA ALA A 45 -5.95 15.39 14.81
C ALA A 45 -6.12 16.82 15.30
N ARG A 46 -5.60 17.12 16.49
CA ARG A 46 -5.54 18.46 17.07
C ARG A 46 -4.10 18.77 17.51
N PRO A 47 -3.55 19.92 17.13
CA PRO A 47 -2.17 20.29 17.46
C PRO A 47 -1.89 20.41 18.96
N ASP A 48 -2.90 20.77 19.74
CA ASP A 48 -2.86 21.02 21.19
C ASP A 48 -3.13 19.79 22.06
N VAL A 49 -3.48 18.66 21.45
CA VAL A 49 -3.80 17.42 22.17
C VAL A 49 -2.80 16.33 21.80
N LEU A 50 -2.08 15.82 22.81
CA LEU A 50 -1.20 14.67 22.60
C LEU A 50 -2.02 13.38 22.56
N PRO A 51 -2.04 12.64 21.42
CA PRO A 51 -2.69 11.34 21.35
C PRO A 51 -2.03 10.31 22.26
N ASP A 52 -2.79 9.25 22.61
CA ASP A 52 -2.25 8.08 23.30
C ASP A 52 -1.35 7.27 22.37
N VAL A 53 -0.06 7.56 22.42
CA VAL A 53 0.94 6.95 21.53
C VAL A 53 1.10 5.46 21.82
N ALA A 54 0.94 5.00 23.07
CA ALA A 54 1.03 3.58 23.42
C ALA A 54 -0.10 2.79 22.75
N ALA A 55 -1.32 3.30 22.88
CA ALA A 55 -2.48 2.74 22.22
C ALA A 55 -2.35 2.76 20.70
N LEU A 56 -1.81 3.85 20.11
CA LEU A 56 -1.55 3.94 18.68
C LEU A 56 -0.59 2.84 18.20
N LEU A 57 0.55 2.67 18.87
CA LEU A 57 1.52 1.64 18.53
C LEU A 57 0.92 0.23 18.62
N GLN A 58 0.07 -0.02 19.61
CA GLN A 58 -0.64 -1.27 19.77
C GLN A 58 -1.61 -1.53 18.63
N VAL A 59 -2.43 -0.53 18.24
CA VAL A 59 -3.39 -0.64 17.13
C VAL A 59 -2.66 -0.85 15.80
N VAL A 60 -1.59 -0.12 15.52
CA VAL A 60 -0.79 -0.30 14.31
C VAL A 60 -0.18 -1.70 14.26
N SER A 61 0.31 -2.23 15.38
CA SER A 61 0.88 -3.58 15.42
C SER A 61 -0.11 -4.70 15.10
N GLN A 62 -1.41 -4.48 15.25
CA GLN A 62 -2.44 -5.44 14.86
C GLN A 62 -2.55 -5.60 13.34
N VAL A 63 -2.27 -4.55 12.57
CA VAL A 63 -2.23 -4.58 11.09
C VAL A 63 -1.03 -5.38 10.61
N TRP A 64 0.09 -5.27 11.30
CA TRP A 64 1.35 -5.95 11.00
C TRP A 64 1.78 -6.84 12.19
N PRO A 65 1.07 -7.96 12.44
CA PRO A 65 1.45 -8.87 13.53
C PRO A 65 2.85 -9.44 13.28
N VAL A 66 3.56 -9.73 14.38
CA VAL A 66 4.84 -10.46 14.33
C VAL A 66 4.53 -11.85 13.79
N GLU A 67 5.02 -12.15 12.60
CA GLU A 67 5.01 -13.53 12.13
C GLU A 67 5.97 -14.32 13.02
N ALA A 68 5.46 -15.40 13.64
CA ALA A 68 6.33 -16.33 14.33
C ALA A 68 7.44 -16.74 13.35
N PRO A 69 8.74 -16.70 13.75
CA PRO A 69 9.80 -17.11 12.84
C PRO A 69 9.45 -18.51 12.36
N ALA A 70 9.30 -18.66 11.04
CA ALA A 70 9.16 -19.99 10.44
C ALA A 70 10.26 -20.84 11.03
N ALA A 71 9.91 -21.96 11.66
CA ALA A 71 10.88 -22.86 12.29
C ALA A 71 12.04 -23.03 11.30
N PRO A 72 13.31 -22.92 11.74
CA PRO A 72 14.43 -22.99 10.82
C PRO A 72 14.35 -24.35 10.13
N LEU A 73 13.84 -24.39 8.90
CA LEU A 73 14.10 -25.48 8.01
C LEU A 73 15.63 -25.54 7.93
N ALA A 74 16.20 -26.63 8.40
CA ALA A 74 17.62 -26.88 8.39
C ALA A 74 18.19 -26.43 7.06
N ALA A 75 18.94 -25.33 7.07
CA ALA A 75 19.52 -24.76 5.88
C ALA A 75 20.44 -25.80 5.26
N PRO A 76 20.27 -26.20 3.98
CA PRO A 76 21.31 -26.94 3.29
C PRO A 76 22.54 -26.01 3.22
N LEU A 77 23.70 -26.52 3.66
CA LEU A 77 24.98 -25.85 3.48
C LEU A 77 25.12 -25.44 2.02
N ALA A 78 25.52 -24.17 1.82
CA ALA A 78 26.06 -23.61 0.58
C ALA A 78 25.09 -23.52 -0.63
N ALA A 79 24.17 -22.55 -0.58
CA ALA A 79 23.79 -21.87 -1.82
C ALA A 79 24.78 -20.70 -2.07
N PRO A 80 25.28 -20.49 -3.31
CA PRO A 80 26.17 -19.37 -3.61
C PRO A 80 25.41 -18.07 -3.33
N ARG A 81 26.02 -17.17 -2.56
CA ARG A 81 25.51 -15.81 -2.35
C ARG A 81 25.44 -15.13 -3.71
N THR A 82 24.23 -14.91 -4.21
CA THR A 82 24.05 -14.04 -5.38
C THR A 82 24.56 -12.65 -5.02
N PRO A 83 25.30 -11.97 -5.91
CA PRO A 83 25.87 -10.63 -5.65
C PRO A 83 24.84 -9.55 -5.36
N ASP A 84 23.56 -9.81 -5.60
CA ASP A 84 22.44 -8.88 -5.46
C ASP A 84 21.68 -8.96 -4.11
N ALA A 85 22.15 -9.80 -3.18
CA ALA A 85 21.66 -9.72 -1.81
C ALA A 85 22.23 -8.46 -1.17
N VAL A 86 21.50 -7.34 -1.26
CA VAL A 86 21.82 -6.10 -0.57
C VAL A 86 21.98 -6.41 0.91
N PRO A 87 23.18 -6.24 1.51
CA PRO A 87 23.36 -6.40 2.95
C PRO A 87 22.51 -5.34 3.64
N GLY A 88 21.43 -5.73 4.33
CA GLY A 88 20.52 -4.82 5.02
C GLY A 88 19.22 -4.50 4.26
N GLY A 89 18.72 -5.42 3.42
CA GLY A 89 17.39 -5.28 2.83
C GLY A 89 16.33 -5.00 3.90
N LEU A 90 15.43 -4.07 3.62
CA LEU A 90 14.32 -3.72 4.51
C LEU A 90 13.52 -5.00 4.83
N ARG A 91 13.57 -5.43 6.08
CA ARG A 91 12.90 -6.66 6.55
C ARG A 91 11.58 -6.38 7.25
N TRP A 92 11.26 -5.10 7.46
CA TRP A 92 10.12 -4.67 8.26
C TRP A 92 9.01 -4.14 7.37
N PRO A 93 7.78 -4.59 7.55
CA PRO A 93 6.68 -4.28 6.64
C PRO A 93 6.14 -2.85 6.77
N VAL A 94 6.48 -2.14 7.85
CA VAL A 94 5.96 -0.78 8.09
C VAL A 94 7.00 0.16 8.69
N SER A 95 7.05 1.39 8.15
CA SER A 95 7.80 2.52 8.70
C SER A 95 6.82 3.53 9.27
N LEU A 96 7.00 3.92 10.52
CA LEU A 96 6.15 4.88 11.21
C LEU A 96 6.79 6.26 11.20
N ASN A 97 6.16 7.18 10.47
CA ASN A 97 6.50 8.59 10.42
C ASN A 97 5.53 9.38 11.29
N ILE A 98 5.99 9.86 12.43
CA ILE A 98 5.16 10.63 13.35
C ILE A 98 5.40 12.12 13.11
N ALA A 99 4.36 12.82 12.67
CA ALA A 99 4.39 14.26 12.39
C ALA A 99 3.96 15.06 13.65
N GLY A 100 4.87 15.19 14.59
CA GLY A 100 4.62 15.93 15.83
C GLY A 100 5.69 15.58 16.84
N GLU A 101 6.44 16.59 17.30
CA GLU A 101 7.58 16.38 18.20
C GLU A 101 7.16 15.69 19.51
N GLY A 102 6.09 16.16 20.18
CA GLY A 102 5.61 15.55 21.42
C GLY A 102 5.15 14.10 21.26
N MET A 103 4.47 13.77 20.15
CA MET A 103 4.10 12.38 19.85
C MET A 103 5.33 11.51 19.60
N LEU A 104 6.31 12.04 18.87
CA LEU A 104 7.53 11.30 18.57
C LEU A 104 8.37 11.08 19.83
N GLN A 105 8.50 12.08 20.70
CA GLN A 105 9.15 11.94 22.01
C GLN A 105 8.45 10.87 22.86
N ALA A 106 7.13 10.85 22.88
CA ALA A 106 6.37 9.81 23.57
C ALA A 106 6.60 8.42 22.95
N ALA A 107 6.74 8.31 21.63
CA ALA A 107 7.06 7.06 20.95
C ALA A 107 8.50 6.60 21.24
N LEU A 108 9.45 7.51 21.32
CA LEU A 108 10.85 7.21 21.70
C LEU A 108 10.97 6.74 23.16
N ALA A 109 10.10 7.22 24.05
CA ALA A 109 10.07 6.79 25.45
C ALA A 109 9.48 5.39 25.65
N GLN A 110 8.83 4.84 24.63
CA GLN A 110 8.24 3.50 24.63
C GLN A 110 9.01 2.64 23.64
N ALA A 111 9.33 1.39 23.99
CA ALA A 111 9.91 0.48 23.01
C ALA A 111 8.85 0.13 21.95
N PRO A 112 8.94 0.65 20.70
CA PRO A 112 7.99 0.30 19.66
C PRO A 112 8.10 -1.20 19.36
N PRO A 113 6.98 -1.85 18.95
CA PRO A 113 7.00 -3.25 18.58
C PRO A 113 8.08 -3.54 17.52
N PRO A 114 8.77 -4.68 17.58
CA PRO A 114 9.98 -4.96 16.76
C PRO A 114 9.71 -5.02 15.25
N GLN A 115 8.44 -5.13 14.83
CA GLN A 115 8.05 -5.09 13.43
C GLN A 115 7.89 -3.67 12.85
N LEU A 116 7.99 -2.64 13.70
CA LEU A 116 7.85 -1.25 13.28
C LEU A 116 9.23 -0.60 13.15
N MET A 117 9.49 0.01 11.98
CA MET A 117 10.58 0.96 11.84
C MET A 117 10.09 2.33 12.32
N LEU A 118 10.91 3.08 13.06
CA LEU A 118 10.56 4.43 13.51
C LEU A 118 11.43 5.47 12.81
N GLU A 119 10.78 6.46 12.20
CA GLU A 119 11.46 7.59 11.55
C GLU A 119 11.76 8.69 12.56
N VAL A 120 13.02 9.06 12.69
CA VAL A 120 13.51 10.10 13.60
C VAL A 120 14.04 11.28 12.77
N PRO A 121 13.50 12.49 12.92
CA PRO A 121 14.01 13.66 12.23
C PRO A 121 15.49 13.94 12.57
N ALA A 122 16.24 14.40 11.58
CA ALA A 122 17.67 14.64 11.71
C ALA A 122 18.00 15.65 12.83
N PHE A 123 17.14 16.65 13.09
CA PHE A 123 17.35 17.61 14.16
C PHE A 123 17.29 16.96 15.56
N MET A 124 16.44 15.96 15.77
CA MET A 124 16.41 15.20 17.03
C MET A 124 17.62 14.25 17.15
N ALA A 125 18.09 13.68 16.04
CA ALA A 125 19.27 12.84 16.03
C ALA A 125 20.57 13.63 16.32
N THR A 126 20.58 14.94 16.08
CA THR A 126 21.72 15.82 16.41
C THR A 126 21.64 16.43 17.81
N ASP A 127 20.52 16.31 18.49
CA ASP A 127 20.33 16.80 19.85
C ASP A 127 20.85 15.76 20.86
N PRO A 128 21.85 16.12 21.71
CA PRO A 128 22.38 15.22 22.73
C PRO A 128 21.32 14.72 23.72
N ALA A 129 20.24 15.47 23.92
CA ALA A 129 19.15 15.08 24.83
C ALA A 129 18.48 13.76 24.42
N HIS A 130 18.49 13.43 23.13
CA HIS A 130 17.88 12.21 22.61
C HIS A 130 18.86 11.04 22.46
N ALA A 131 20.19 11.27 22.58
CA ALA A 131 21.19 10.26 22.29
C ALA A 131 21.00 8.96 23.10
N HIS A 132 20.76 9.08 24.40
CA HIS A 132 20.57 7.92 25.29
C HIS A 132 19.29 7.13 24.92
N ALA A 133 18.18 7.80 24.60
CA ALA A 133 16.94 7.14 24.20
C ALA A 133 17.10 6.38 22.88
N LEU A 134 17.80 6.97 21.89
CA LEU A 134 18.07 6.32 20.59
C LEU A 134 18.95 5.08 20.74
N GLN A 135 19.98 5.16 21.60
CA GLN A 135 20.86 4.01 21.92
C GLN A 135 20.08 2.88 22.60
N ALA A 136 19.28 3.22 23.64
CA ALA A 136 18.46 2.26 24.37
C ALA A 136 17.46 1.54 23.43
N LEU A 137 16.79 2.28 22.52
CA LEU A 137 15.90 1.69 21.54
C LEU A 137 16.65 0.75 20.58
N ARG A 138 17.85 1.12 20.13
CA ARG A 138 18.68 0.28 19.28
C ARG A 138 19.09 -1.00 20.00
N GLU A 139 19.49 -0.93 21.26
CA GLU A 139 19.83 -2.08 22.10
C GLU A 139 18.63 -2.98 22.37
N ALA A 140 17.43 -2.40 22.50
CA ALA A 140 16.17 -3.12 22.59
C ALA A 140 15.73 -3.78 21.27
N GLY A 141 16.50 -3.59 20.17
CA GLY A 141 16.23 -4.21 18.87
C GLY A 141 15.33 -3.39 17.95
N SER A 142 14.97 -2.16 18.32
CA SER A 142 14.18 -1.27 17.47
C SER A 142 14.95 -0.87 16.20
N VAL A 143 14.26 -0.74 15.09
CA VAL A 143 14.83 -0.28 13.82
C VAL A 143 14.53 1.20 13.64
N LEU A 144 15.59 2.01 13.60
CA LEU A 144 15.49 3.46 13.48
C LEU A 144 15.95 3.91 12.10
N LEU A 145 15.20 4.85 11.50
CA LEU A 145 15.51 5.54 10.26
C LEU A 145 15.71 7.02 10.55
N ILE A 146 16.80 7.62 10.03
CA ILE A 146 17.00 9.07 10.17
C ILE A 146 16.30 9.78 9.00
N LYS A 147 15.43 10.75 9.28
CA LYS A 147 14.66 11.48 8.28
C LYS A 147 15.20 12.91 8.10
N GLY A 148 15.44 13.28 6.85
CA GLY A 148 15.99 14.58 6.47
C GLY A 148 17.51 14.62 6.59
N ARG A 149 18.07 15.76 6.21
CA ARG A 149 19.51 16.00 6.23
C ARG A 149 19.91 16.73 7.51
N PRO A 150 20.84 16.18 8.31
CA PRO A 150 21.31 16.88 9.49
C PRO A 150 22.08 18.14 9.08
N LEU A 151 21.81 19.27 9.76
CA LEU A 151 22.50 20.54 9.53
C LEU A 151 23.86 20.58 10.22
N VAL A 152 24.05 19.77 11.24
CA VAL A 152 25.31 19.57 11.98
C VAL A 152 25.67 18.09 11.97
N PRO A 153 26.95 17.72 12.11
CA PRO A 153 27.35 16.32 12.14
C PRO A 153 26.64 15.57 13.28
N VAL A 154 26.10 14.39 12.98
CA VAL A 154 25.54 13.47 13.98
C VAL A 154 26.71 12.77 14.67
N ALA A 155 26.70 12.64 15.99
CA ALA A 155 27.69 11.92 16.73
C ALA A 155 27.79 10.46 16.24
N PRO A 156 29.00 9.89 16.03
CA PRO A 156 29.17 8.55 15.43
C PRO A 156 28.39 7.44 16.15
N GLU A 157 28.30 7.49 17.48
CA GLU A 157 27.55 6.56 18.32
C GLU A 157 26.03 6.67 18.09
N VAL A 158 25.51 7.88 17.86
CA VAL A 158 24.10 8.10 17.52
C VAL A 158 23.82 7.69 16.07
N LEU A 159 24.73 8.01 15.14
CA LEU A 159 24.60 7.60 13.75
C LEU A 159 24.58 6.08 13.61
N ALA A 160 25.29 5.37 14.47
CA ALA A 160 25.30 3.90 14.50
C ALA A 160 23.93 3.29 14.87
N CYS A 161 23.03 4.07 15.50
CA CYS A 161 21.68 3.61 15.84
C CYS A 161 20.79 3.46 14.62
N PHE A 162 21.06 4.19 13.52
CA PHE A 162 20.23 4.22 12.34
C PHE A 162 20.62 3.17 11.30
N SER A 163 19.61 2.49 10.75
CA SER A 163 19.81 1.51 9.68
C SER A 163 19.85 2.17 8.30
N HIS A 164 18.96 3.14 8.05
CA HIS A 164 18.80 3.83 6.79
C HIS A 164 18.51 5.32 6.99
N SER A 165 18.75 6.12 5.95
CA SER A 165 18.36 7.52 5.90
C SER A 165 17.21 7.72 4.91
N ILE A 166 16.24 8.57 5.25
CA ILE A 166 15.18 9.03 4.36
C ILE A 166 15.49 10.46 3.98
N VAL A 167 15.69 10.73 2.68
CA VAL A 167 16.06 12.04 2.16
C VAL A 167 15.05 12.48 1.11
N GLU A 168 14.54 13.70 1.22
CA GLU A 168 13.67 14.29 0.20
C GLU A 168 14.45 14.60 -1.09
N ALA A 169 13.77 14.49 -2.24
CA ALA A 169 14.40 14.73 -3.54
C ALA A 169 14.99 16.16 -3.66
N ASP A 170 14.35 17.14 -3.05
CA ASP A 170 14.79 18.52 -3.06
C ASP A 170 15.99 18.78 -2.13
N ASP A 171 16.07 18.08 -1.02
CA ASP A 171 17.22 18.15 -0.12
C ASP A 171 18.48 17.55 -0.75
N ASP A 172 18.31 16.50 -1.55
CA ASP A 172 19.41 15.86 -2.26
C ASP A 172 19.99 16.75 -3.37
N ARG A 173 19.17 17.59 -4.00
CA ARG A 173 19.61 18.57 -5.02
C ARG A 173 20.44 19.72 -4.42
N ARG A 174 20.24 20.07 -3.17
CA ARG A 174 20.91 21.18 -2.48
C ARG A 174 22.29 20.84 -1.92
N GLY A 175 22.64 19.55 -1.87
CA GLY A 175 23.83 19.06 -1.15
C GLY A 175 24.92 18.55 -2.07
N GLY A 176 25.72 19.47 -2.63
CA GLY A 176 26.92 19.15 -3.40
C GLY A 176 28.16 18.80 -2.57
N THR A 177 28.08 18.71 -1.24
CA THR A 177 29.25 18.40 -0.40
C THR A 177 29.27 16.90 -0.10
N PRO A 178 30.27 16.15 -0.57
CA PRO A 178 30.41 14.73 -0.21
C PRO A 178 30.56 14.62 1.32
N PRO A 179 30.06 13.54 1.94
CA PRO A 179 30.25 13.31 3.37
C PRO A 179 31.75 13.26 3.71
N PRO A 180 32.15 13.72 4.88
CA PRO A 180 33.55 13.68 5.30
C PRO A 180 34.10 12.27 5.21
N THR A 181 35.34 12.14 4.73
CA THR A 181 36.05 10.86 4.57
C THR A 181 36.13 10.16 5.93
N GLY A 182 35.58 8.92 6.00
CA GLY A 182 35.59 8.13 7.24
C GLY A 182 34.25 8.07 7.99
N MET A 183 33.22 8.80 7.57
CA MET A 183 31.88 8.61 8.12
C MET A 183 31.23 7.35 7.54
N ARG A 184 30.54 6.58 8.43
CA ARG A 184 29.68 5.47 8.00
C ARG A 184 28.61 6.01 7.06
N GLN A 185 28.57 5.50 5.83
CA GLN A 185 27.49 5.81 4.92
C GLN A 185 26.27 4.97 5.31
N VAL A 186 25.20 5.67 5.71
CA VAL A 186 23.88 5.05 5.92
C VAL A 186 23.20 4.97 4.55
N THR A 187 22.68 3.80 4.20
CA THR A 187 21.99 3.59 2.92
C THR A 187 20.74 4.46 2.83
N THR A 188 20.46 4.99 1.63
CA THR A 188 19.43 6.01 1.45
C THR A 188 18.15 5.46 0.87
N VAL A 189 17.04 5.88 1.45
CA VAL A 189 15.69 5.78 0.90
C VAL A 189 15.29 7.19 0.41
N GLN A 190 14.94 7.33 -0.86
CA GLN A 190 14.56 8.61 -1.45
C GLN A 190 13.07 8.85 -1.28
N ALA A 191 12.68 9.91 -0.58
CA ALA A 191 11.29 10.33 -0.46
C ALA A 191 10.90 11.38 -1.53
N GLY A 192 9.61 11.67 -1.65
CA GLY A 192 9.08 12.67 -2.58
C GLY A 192 9.08 12.23 -4.04
N THR A 193 9.19 10.93 -4.33
CA THR A 193 9.12 10.42 -5.70
C THR A 193 7.67 10.26 -6.15
N ARG A 194 7.29 10.96 -7.23
CA ARG A 194 5.91 11.02 -7.71
C ARG A 194 5.69 10.50 -9.12
N ASN A 195 6.77 10.41 -9.89
CA ASN A 195 6.74 9.96 -11.28
C ASN A 195 7.88 8.97 -11.56
N SER A 196 7.82 8.33 -12.70
CA SER A 196 8.79 7.31 -13.12
C SER A 196 10.21 7.85 -13.24
N ALA A 197 10.37 9.11 -13.66
CA ALA A 197 11.69 9.74 -13.83
C ALA A 197 12.35 10.01 -12.47
N ASP A 198 11.58 10.45 -11.47
CA ASP A 198 12.10 10.65 -10.11
C ASP A 198 12.58 9.32 -9.51
N ILE A 199 11.80 8.27 -9.69
CA ILE A 199 12.15 6.92 -9.21
C ILE A 199 13.44 6.42 -9.87
N GLU A 200 13.56 6.57 -11.20
CA GLU A 200 14.77 6.15 -11.93
C GLU A 200 16.00 6.95 -11.49
N ASN A 201 15.88 8.27 -11.39
CA ASN A 201 16.92 9.15 -10.90
C ASN A 201 17.38 8.80 -9.48
N ALA A 202 16.45 8.46 -8.59
CA ALA A 202 16.78 8.05 -7.22
C ALA A 202 17.63 6.77 -7.20
N PHE A 203 17.25 5.78 -7.99
CA PHE A 203 18.01 4.52 -8.09
C PHE A 203 19.37 4.70 -8.76
N GLN A 204 19.48 5.57 -9.76
CA GLN A 204 20.78 5.91 -10.40
C GLN A 204 21.75 6.58 -9.40
N ARG A 205 21.22 7.37 -8.46
CA ARG A 205 22.01 7.99 -7.38
C ARG A 205 22.35 7.04 -6.23
N GLY A 206 21.91 5.78 -6.30
CA GLY A 206 22.26 4.76 -5.32
C GLY A 206 21.24 4.58 -4.19
N ALA A 207 20.05 5.14 -4.30
CA ALA A 207 18.97 4.82 -3.35
C ALA A 207 18.67 3.30 -3.40
N ILE A 208 18.41 2.72 -2.22
CA ILE A 208 18.03 1.30 -2.12
C ILE A 208 16.52 1.10 -2.29
N ALA A 209 15.76 2.13 -1.95
CA ALA A 209 14.31 2.17 -2.10
C ALA A 209 13.86 3.63 -2.29
N VAL A 210 12.63 3.80 -2.75
CA VAL A 210 11.95 5.08 -2.89
C VAL A 210 10.63 5.05 -2.12
N LEU A 211 10.21 6.22 -1.60
CA LEU A 211 8.91 6.45 -1.00
C LEU A 211 8.02 7.20 -1.99
N GLY A 212 6.87 6.64 -2.30
CA GLY A 212 5.87 7.21 -3.18
C GLY A 212 5.44 6.30 -4.32
N TRP A 213 4.41 6.74 -5.04
CA TRP A 213 3.85 6.07 -6.20
C TRP A 213 4.17 6.85 -7.48
N PRO A 214 4.39 6.21 -8.63
CA PRO A 214 4.55 6.90 -9.90
C PRO A 214 3.18 7.37 -10.46
N LEU A 215 2.43 8.16 -9.69
CA LEU A 215 1.07 8.57 -10.02
C LEU A 215 1.00 9.89 -10.79
N GLU A 216 2.08 10.67 -10.83
CA GLU A 216 2.15 11.94 -11.55
C GLU A 216 2.74 11.81 -12.96
N ASP A 217 2.98 10.59 -13.42
CA ASP A 217 3.31 10.39 -14.83
C ASP A 217 2.17 10.93 -15.71
N PRO A 218 2.49 11.57 -16.85
CA PRO A 218 1.45 12.06 -17.73
C PRO A 218 0.55 10.92 -18.20
N PRO A 219 -0.77 11.17 -18.32
CA PRO A 219 -1.69 10.16 -18.80
C PRO A 219 -1.27 9.69 -20.20
N PRO A 220 -1.48 8.42 -20.54
CA PRO A 220 -1.12 7.89 -21.83
C PRO A 220 -1.83 8.67 -22.94
N LYS A 221 -1.07 9.09 -23.96
CA LYS A 221 -1.65 9.73 -25.14
C LYS A 221 -2.37 8.71 -25.99
N ALA A 222 -3.48 9.10 -26.61
CA ALA A 222 -4.19 8.29 -27.59
C ALA A 222 -3.34 8.16 -28.88
N ASN A 223 -2.32 7.32 -28.84
CA ASN A 223 -1.45 7.06 -29.99
C ASN A 223 -1.99 5.83 -30.73
N GLY A 224 -2.85 6.06 -31.72
CA GLY A 224 -3.25 5.02 -32.69
C GLY A 224 -3.99 3.83 -32.05
N ARG A 225 -4.44 2.90 -32.86
CA ARG A 225 -5.05 1.65 -32.44
C ARG A 225 -4.08 0.81 -31.60
N SER A 226 -4.08 1.03 -30.29
CA SER A 226 -3.46 0.06 -29.37
C SER A 226 -4.30 -1.21 -29.41
N VAL A 227 -3.75 -2.27 -29.97
CA VAL A 227 -4.38 -3.60 -29.96
C VAL A 227 -4.37 -4.08 -28.50
N VAL A 228 -5.56 -4.18 -27.90
CA VAL A 228 -5.70 -4.75 -26.57
C VAL A 228 -5.16 -6.19 -26.61
N PRO A 229 -4.20 -6.57 -25.77
CA PRO A 229 -3.67 -7.93 -25.73
C PRO A 229 -4.77 -8.99 -25.56
N THR A 230 -4.58 -10.16 -26.10
CA THR A 230 -5.62 -11.22 -26.14
C THR A 230 -6.04 -11.66 -24.74
N ASP A 231 -5.10 -11.71 -23.79
CA ASP A 231 -5.35 -12.00 -22.37
C ASP A 231 -6.30 -10.97 -21.73
N ILE A 232 -6.10 -9.69 -22.02
CA ILE A 232 -6.98 -8.62 -21.55
C ILE A 232 -8.37 -8.74 -22.17
N GLN A 233 -8.47 -9.08 -23.45
CA GLN A 233 -9.77 -9.28 -24.12
C GLN A 233 -10.58 -10.40 -23.48
N VAL A 234 -9.93 -11.52 -23.14
CA VAL A 234 -10.57 -12.66 -22.45
C VAL A 234 -11.09 -12.24 -21.09
N VAL A 235 -10.30 -11.50 -20.30
CA VAL A 235 -10.75 -11.00 -18.98
C VAL A 235 -11.95 -10.05 -19.13
N MET A 236 -11.91 -9.15 -20.11
CA MET A 236 -13.01 -8.22 -20.36
C MET A 236 -14.31 -8.95 -20.81
N GLU A 237 -14.18 -9.99 -21.64
CA GLU A 237 -15.30 -10.84 -22.05
C GLU A 237 -15.90 -11.57 -20.84
N LEU A 238 -15.05 -12.10 -19.95
CA LEU A 238 -15.49 -12.71 -18.69
C LEU A 238 -16.21 -11.75 -17.77
N ILE A 239 -15.70 -10.51 -17.61
CA ILE A 239 -16.38 -9.49 -16.80
C ILE A 239 -17.77 -9.19 -17.35
N LYS A 240 -17.90 -9.03 -18.69
CA LYS A 240 -19.21 -8.82 -19.34
C LYS A 240 -20.16 -9.98 -19.13
N GLY A 241 -19.66 -11.21 -19.24
CA GLY A 241 -20.46 -12.41 -19.03
C GLY A 241 -20.94 -12.55 -17.58
N VAL A 242 -20.06 -12.24 -16.62
CA VAL A 242 -20.39 -12.21 -15.18
C VAL A 242 -21.44 -11.14 -14.87
N ASP A 243 -21.33 -9.95 -15.46
CA ASP A 243 -22.32 -8.87 -15.29
C ASP A 243 -23.71 -9.22 -15.83
N ARG A 244 -23.77 -10.06 -16.87
CA ARG A 244 -25.03 -10.53 -17.45
C ARG A 244 -25.51 -11.83 -16.80
N GLU A 245 -24.84 -12.29 -15.76
CA GLU A 245 -25.10 -13.59 -15.12
C GLU A 245 -25.18 -14.73 -16.13
N GLU A 246 -24.30 -14.70 -17.16
CA GLU A 246 -24.29 -15.74 -18.19
C GLU A 246 -24.08 -17.14 -17.58
N PRO A 247 -24.67 -18.19 -18.15
CA PRO A 247 -24.51 -19.54 -17.65
C PRO A 247 -23.05 -19.93 -17.50
N VAL A 248 -22.72 -20.63 -16.41
CA VAL A 248 -21.36 -21.02 -16.02
C VAL A 248 -20.58 -21.70 -17.15
N ASN A 249 -21.24 -22.54 -17.94
CA ASN A 249 -20.65 -23.23 -19.09
C ASN A 249 -20.16 -22.27 -20.18
N ARG A 250 -20.83 -21.14 -20.39
CA ARG A 250 -20.37 -20.08 -21.31
C ARG A 250 -19.13 -19.38 -20.80
N LEU A 251 -19.12 -19.00 -19.53
CA LEU A 251 -17.97 -18.35 -18.90
C LEU A 251 -16.75 -19.28 -18.90
N GLU A 252 -16.97 -20.57 -18.65
CA GLU A 252 -15.92 -21.59 -18.72
C GLU A 252 -15.35 -21.76 -20.14
N ALA A 253 -16.19 -21.69 -21.16
CA ALA A 253 -15.75 -21.72 -22.54
C ALA A 253 -14.87 -20.55 -22.93
N VAL A 254 -15.15 -19.35 -22.39
CA VAL A 254 -14.31 -18.17 -22.58
C VAL A 254 -12.97 -18.34 -21.86
N LEU A 255 -12.99 -18.82 -20.60
CA LEU A 255 -11.78 -19.02 -19.81
C LEU A 255 -10.84 -20.07 -20.41
N ARG A 256 -11.38 -21.13 -21.03
CA ARG A 256 -10.59 -22.19 -21.70
C ARG A 256 -9.74 -21.68 -22.86
N ARG A 257 -10.02 -20.48 -23.39
CA ARG A 257 -9.19 -19.85 -24.44
C ARG A 257 -7.83 -19.38 -23.90
N ASP A 258 -7.71 -19.20 -22.58
CA ASP A 258 -6.46 -18.83 -21.93
C ASP A 258 -6.18 -19.73 -20.70
N PRO A 259 -5.46 -20.85 -20.90
CA PRO A 259 -5.11 -21.77 -19.82
C PRO A 259 -4.28 -21.12 -18.70
N THR A 260 -3.48 -20.07 -19.03
CA THR A 260 -2.67 -19.34 -18.06
C THR A 260 -3.56 -18.52 -17.12
N LEU A 261 -4.59 -17.90 -17.69
CA LEU A 261 -5.60 -17.17 -16.93
C LEU A 261 -6.38 -18.12 -16.01
N ALA A 262 -6.80 -19.28 -16.53
CA ALA A 262 -7.48 -20.30 -15.73
C ALA A 262 -6.63 -20.76 -14.54
N PHE A 263 -5.34 -21.03 -14.76
CA PHE A 263 -4.41 -21.40 -13.69
C PHE A 263 -4.23 -20.29 -12.64
N ARG A 264 -4.06 -19.02 -13.06
CA ARG A 264 -3.98 -17.87 -12.17
C ARG A 264 -5.23 -17.72 -11.31
N LEU A 265 -6.42 -17.93 -11.91
CA LEU A 265 -7.68 -17.90 -11.19
C LEU A 265 -7.71 -18.93 -10.07
N LEU A 266 -7.45 -20.18 -10.40
CA LEU A 266 -7.51 -21.26 -9.43
C LEU A 266 -6.48 -21.07 -8.31
N ARG A 267 -5.26 -20.65 -8.65
CA ARG A 267 -4.21 -20.36 -7.66
C ARG A 267 -4.61 -19.22 -6.73
N TYR A 268 -5.20 -18.15 -7.25
CA TYR A 268 -5.63 -17.01 -6.45
C TYR A 268 -6.79 -17.40 -5.52
N LEU A 269 -7.78 -18.14 -6.02
CA LEU A 269 -8.93 -18.59 -5.23
C LEU A 269 -8.53 -19.57 -4.10
N ASN A 270 -7.49 -20.35 -4.32
CA ASN A 270 -6.94 -21.26 -3.32
C ASN A 270 -5.90 -20.60 -2.39
N SER A 271 -5.70 -19.27 -2.50
CA SER A 271 -4.81 -18.55 -1.59
C SER A 271 -5.43 -18.43 -0.20
N PRO A 272 -4.60 -18.31 0.86
CA PRO A 272 -5.08 -18.15 2.25
C PRO A 272 -6.00 -16.93 2.46
N ALA A 273 -5.88 -15.90 1.60
CA ALA A 273 -6.69 -14.69 1.64
C ALA A 273 -8.20 -14.93 1.52
N PHE A 274 -8.61 -16.03 0.87
CA PHE A 274 -10.03 -16.39 0.74
C PHE A 274 -10.56 -17.24 1.89
N GLY A 275 -9.69 -17.83 2.71
CA GLY A 275 -10.08 -18.64 3.85
C GLY A 275 -11.02 -19.81 3.49
N LEU A 276 -10.98 -20.28 2.24
CA LEU A 276 -11.84 -21.36 1.77
C LEU A 276 -11.38 -22.69 2.39
N ARG A 277 -12.33 -23.43 2.95
CA ARG A 277 -12.05 -24.73 3.56
C ARG A 277 -11.90 -25.88 2.56
N ALA A 278 -12.31 -25.66 1.32
CA ALA A 278 -12.24 -26.63 0.23
C ALA A 278 -11.40 -26.05 -0.89
N GLU A 279 -10.54 -26.88 -1.47
CA GLU A 279 -9.77 -26.54 -2.66
C GLU A 279 -10.69 -26.37 -3.87
N ILE A 280 -10.54 -25.25 -4.58
CA ILE A 280 -11.25 -24.95 -5.81
C ILE A 280 -10.44 -25.52 -6.97
N ASN A 281 -11.02 -26.49 -7.67
CA ASN A 281 -10.37 -27.23 -8.77
C ASN A 281 -11.03 -26.99 -10.13
N SER A 282 -12.12 -26.23 -10.20
CA SER A 282 -12.79 -25.87 -11.45
C SER A 282 -13.41 -24.49 -11.40
N PHE A 283 -13.64 -23.90 -12.58
CA PHE A 283 -14.29 -22.61 -12.71
C PHE A 283 -15.75 -22.65 -12.23
N SER A 284 -16.45 -23.72 -12.54
CA SER A 284 -17.81 -23.95 -12.06
C SER A 284 -17.88 -23.99 -10.54
N HIS A 285 -16.92 -24.67 -9.92
CA HIS A 285 -16.79 -24.70 -8.45
C HIS A 285 -16.46 -23.31 -7.89
N ALA A 286 -15.61 -22.54 -8.58
CA ALA A 286 -15.31 -21.14 -8.21
C ALA A 286 -16.57 -20.27 -8.18
N ILE A 287 -17.42 -20.34 -9.18
CA ILE A 287 -18.66 -19.56 -9.24
C ILE A 287 -19.65 -20.00 -8.13
N MET A 288 -19.79 -21.29 -7.91
CA MET A 288 -20.68 -21.80 -6.85
C MET A 288 -20.24 -21.34 -5.45
N MET A 289 -18.93 -21.29 -5.20
CA MET A 289 -18.38 -20.91 -3.88
C MET A 289 -18.32 -19.41 -3.65
N LEU A 290 -17.98 -18.64 -4.69
CA LEU A 290 -17.76 -17.19 -4.59
C LEU A 290 -18.99 -16.35 -4.97
N GLY A 291 -19.82 -16.86 -5.85
CA GLY A 291 -20.85 -16.09 -6.54
C GLY A 291 -20.27 -15.14 -7.62
N TYR A 292 -21.14 -14.59 -8.44
CA TYR A 292 -20.77 -13.70 -9.54
C TYR A 292 -20.08 -12.41 -9.07
N THR A 293 -20.55 -11.82 -7.96
CA THR A 293 -20.00 -10.56 -7.44
C THR A 293 -18.52 -10.68 -7.04
N ARG A 294 -18.15 -11.71 -6.29
CA ARG A 294 -16.75 -11.91 -5.89
C ARG A 294 -15.87 -12.34 -7.05
N LEU A 295 -16.43 -13.12 -7.99
CA LEU A 295 -15.74 -13.48 -9.22
C LEU A 295 -15.45 -12.23 -10.07
N LYS A 296 -16.41 -11.33 -10.24
CA LYS A 296 -16.22 -10.05 -10.94
C LYS A 296 -15.09 -9.23 -10.32
N ARG A 297 -15.11 -9.09 -8.99
CA ARG A 297 -14.07 -8.40 -8.24
C ARG A 297 -12.68 -8.96 -8.54
N TRP A 298 -12.56 -10.28 -8.57
CA TRP A 298 -11.31 -10.92 -8.91
C TRP A 298 -10.88 -10.68 -10.37
N LEU A 299 -11.81 -10.76 -11.32
CA LEU A 299 -11.53 -10.46 -12.74
C LEU A 299 -11.05 -9.01 -12.93
N VAL A 300 -11.58 -8.07 -12.15
CA VAL A 300 -11.14 -6.67 -12.12
C VAL A 300 -9.69 -6.57 -11.66
N LEU A 301 -9.31 -7.28 -10.61
CA LEU A 301 -7.92 -7.35 -10.15
C LEU A 301 -6.99 -7.97 -11.20
N LEU A 302 -7.44 -9.02 -11.87
CA LEU A 302 -6.70 -9.66 -12.96
C LEU A 302 -6.49 -8.72 -14.15
N LEU A 303 -7.51 -7.96 -14.53
CA LEU A 303 -7.39 -6.96 -15.59
C LEU A 303 -6.29 -5.95 -15.25
N SER A 304 -6.26 -5.50 -14.01
CA SER A 304 -5.22 -4.58 -13.52
C SER A 304 -3.82 -5.22 -13.51
N SER A 305 -3.71 -6.53 -13.27
CA SER A 305 -2.43 -7.26 -13.22
C SER A 305 -1.85 -7.63 -14.59
N SER A 306 -2.57 -7.40 -15.66
CA SER A 306 -2.15 -7.76 -17.04
C SER A 306 -1.12 -6.77 -17.64
N SER A 307 -0.76 -5.73 -16.92
CA SER A 307 0.23 -4.73 -17.34
C SER A 307 1.65 -5.32 -17.35
N LYS A 308 2.41 -5.00 -18.41
CA LYS A 308 3.81 -5.41 -18.60
C LYS A 308 4.82 -4.25 -18.44
N GLY A 309 4.37 -3.07 -18.01
CA GLY A 309 5.23 -1.90 -17.83
C GLY A 309 6.19 -2.04 -16.64
N ALA A 310 7.31 -1.32 -16.66
CA ALA A 310 8.29 -1.32 -15.56
C ALA A 310 7.68 -0.96 -14.20
N ASN A 311 6.66 -0.11 -14.17
CA ASN A 311 5.94 0.30 -12.96
C ASN A 311 4.60 -0.43 -12.78
N ALA A 312 4.35 -1.53 -13.50
CA ALA A 312 3.08 -2.26 -13.41
C ALA A 312 2.81 -2.77 -11.99
N GLN A 313 3.82 -3.31 -11.34
CA GLN A 313 3.68 -3.88 -10.00
C GLN A 313 3.34 -2.80 -8.94
N PRO A 314 4.06 -1.68 -8.79
CA PRO A 314 3.66 -0.61 -7.88
C PRO A 314 2.26 -0.04 -8.18
N LEU A 315 1.92 0.16 -9.46
CA LEU A 315 0.60 0.66 -9.85
C LEU A 315 -0.52 -0.32 -9.51
N MET A 316 -0.28 -1.63 -9.66
CA MET A 316 -1.24 -2.66 -9.27
C MET A 316 -1.48 -2.67 -7.75
N HIS A 317 -0.40 -2.57 -6.96
CA HIS A 317 -0.51 -2.44 -5.50
C HIS A 317 -1.29 -1.17 -5.10
N ALA A 318 -1.03 -0.04 -5.76
CA ALA A 318 -1.80 1.19 -5.54
C ALA A 318 -3.28 0.99 -5.89
N ALA A 319 -3.59 0.40 -7.04
CA ALA A 319 -4.95 0.14 -7.49
C ALA A 319 -5.71 -0.75 -6.50
N LEU A 320 -5.09 -1.85 -6.05
CA LEU A 320 -5.68 -2.74 -5.05
C LEU A 320 -5.98 -2.01 -3.74
N ARG A 321 -5.01 -1.27 -3.19
CA ARG A 321 -5.19 -0.52 -1.94
C ARG A 321 -6.28 0.54 -2.06
N ARG A 322 -6.36 1.26 -3.20
CA ARG A 322 -7.46 2.20 -3.47
C ARG A 322 -8.83 1.51 -3.47
N GLY A 323 -8.93 0.36 -4.15
CA GLY A 323 -10.16 -0.42 -4.18
C GLY A 323 -10.60 -0.83 -2.77
N LEU A 324 -9.70 -1.40 -1.99
CA LEU A 324 -9.96 -1.82 -0.62
C LEU A 324 -10.34 -0.63 0.28
N LEU A 325 -9.62 0.49 0.17
CA LEU A 325 -9.90 1.67 0.97
C LEU A 325 -11.26 2.30 0.63
N MET A 326 -11.60 2.42 -0.66
CA MET A 326 -12.91 2.92 -1.07
C MET A 326 -14.05 2.01 -0.59
N GLU A 327 -13.86 0.69 -0.64
CA GLU A 327 -14.83 -0.27 -0.10
C GLU A 327 -15.02 -0.12 1.42
N GLU A 328 -13.92 0.04 2.17
CA GLU A 328 -13.98 0.24 3.63
C GLU A 328 -14.65 1.58 4.00
N LEU A 329 -14.40 2.66 3.25
CA LEU A 329 -15.06 3.95 3.45
C LEU A 329 -16.59 3.87 3.21
N ALA A 330 -17.06 2.95 2.38
CA ALA A 330 -18.49 2.70 2.16
C ALA A 330 -19.10 1.76 3.21
N SER A 331 -18.31 1.15 4.11
CA SER A 331 -18.80 0.08 4.99
C SER A 331 -19.78 0.56 6.07
N GLY A 332 -19.73 1.85 6.45
CA GLY A 332 -20.61 2.42 7.48
C GLY A 332 -22.03 2.69 6.98
N ASN A 333 -22.18 3.22 5.78
CA ASN A 333 -23.47 3.73 5.25
C ASN A 333 -23.88 3.13 3.90
N GLY A 334 -22.99 2.36 3.25
CA GLY A 334 -23.22 1.80 1.92
C GLY A 334 -23.85 0.41 1.95
N ASP A 335 -24.75 0.15 1.01
CA ASP A 335 -25.22 -1.19 0.73
C ASP A 335 -24.12 -2.05 0.04
N ALA A 336 -24.41 -3.31 -0.21
CA ALA A 336 -23.44 -4.23 -0.82
C ALA A 336 -23.10 -3.83 -2.26
N GLU A 337 -24.03 -3.22 -2.99
CA GLU A 337 -23.85 -2.73 -4.35
C GLU A 337 -22.89 -1.54 -4.37
N MET A 338 -23.15 -0.52 -3.56
CA MET A 338 -22.27 0.65 -3.42
C MET A 338 -20.84 0.25 -3.03
N ARG A 339 -20.67 -0.66 -2.06
CA ARG A 339 -19.34 -1.15 -1.67
C ARG A 339 -18.60 -1.82 -2.83
N SER A 340 -19.31 -2.64 -3.61
CA SER A 340 -18.74 -3.30 -4.80
C SER A 340 -18.35 -2.30 -5.89
N GLU A 341 -19.21 -1.31 -6.16
CA GLU A 341 -18.94 -0.24 -7.13
C GLU A 341 -17.75 0.63 -6.70
N MET A 342 -17.67 0.99 -5.43
CA MET A 342 -16.55 1.77 -4.88
C MET A 342 -15.22 1.01 -4.95
N PHE A 343 -15.22 -0.30 -4.68
CA PHE A 343 -14.04 -1.14 -4.89
C PHE A 343 -13.58 -1.08 -6.35
N ILE A 344 -14.51 -1.27 -7.30
CA ILE A 344 -14.20 -1.22 -8.74
C ILE A 344 -13.69 0.18 -9.14
N CYS A 345 -14.31 1.23 -8.64
CA CYS A 345 -13.88 2.61 -8.88
C CYS A 345 -12.43 2.85 -8.41
N GLY A 346 -12.09 2.42 -7.21
CA GLY A 346 -10.74 2.53 -6.66
C GLY A 346 -9.70 1.79 -7.50
N VAL A 347 -9.95 0.51 -7.82
CA VAL A 347 -9.05 -0.30 -8.65
C VAL A 347 -8.90 0.31 -10.05
N PHE A 348 -9.98 0.71 -10.67
CA PHE A 348 -9.96 1.25 -12.02
C PHE A 348 -9.46 2.69 -12.12
N SER A 349 -9.33 3.40 -11.00
CA SER A 349 -8.79 4.77 -11.00
C SER A 349 -7.34 4.88 -11.53
N LEU A 350 -6.66 3.75 -11.71
CA LEU A 350 -5.31 3.64 -12.31
C LEU A 350 -5.27 2.77 -13.57
N LEU A 351 -6.43 2.37 -14.11
CA LEU A 351 -6.49 1.44 -15.24
C LEU A 351 -5.91 2.05 -16.53
N ASP A 352 -6.08 3.35 -16.74
CA ASP A 352 -5.48 4.10 -17.84
C ASP A 352 -3.96 3.97 -17.85
N ARG A 353 -3.32 4.07 -16.69
CA ARG A 353 -1.87 3.95 -16.51
C ARG A 353 -1.40 2.49 -16.60
N LEU A 354 -2.18 1.57 -16.05
CA LEU A 354 -1.89 0.14 -16.12
C LEU A 354 -1.96 -0.39 -17.56
N LEU A 355 -2.99 0.00 -18.31
CA LEU A 355 -3.19 -0.45 -19.69
C LEU A 355 -2.58 0.50 -20.73
N GLN A 356 -2.01 1.63 -20.31
CA GLN A 356 -1.43 2.66 -21.19
C GLN A 356 -2.43 3.14 -22.26
N GLN A 357 -3.69 3.34 -21.84
CA GLN A 357 -4.78 3.82 -22.70
C GLN A 357 -5.63 4.84 -21.95
N PRO A 358 -6.11 5.91 -22.63
CA PRO A 358 -6.96 6.90 -21.97
C PRO A 358 -8.33 6.31 -21.60
N PHE A 359 -8.91 6.80 -20.51
CA PHE A 359 -10.25 6.36 -20.04
C PHE A 359 -11.34 6.49 -21.10
N THR A 360 -11.26 7.51 -21.97
CA THR A 360 -12.21 7.70 -23.07
C THR A 360 -12.30 6.50 -24.02
N GLU A 361 -11.22 5.75 -24.17
CA GLU A 361 -11.19 4.51 -24.98
C GLU A 361 -11.48 3.28 -24.14
N LEU A 362 -10.90 3.19 -22.95
CA LEU A 362 -11.09 2.04 -22.07
C LEU A 362 -12.56 1.83 -21.68
N LEU A 363 -13.25 2.90 -21.29
CA LEU A 363 -14.64 2.82 -20.84
C LEU A 363 -15.66 2.52 -21.94
N LYS A 364 -15.26 2.52 -23.22
CA LYS A 364 -16.08 1.99 -24.33
C LYS A 364 -16.15 0.46 -24.32
N SER A 365 -15.13 -0.18 -23.79
CA SER A 365 -14.96 -1.64 -23.84
C SER A 365 -15.10 -2.33 -22.48
N VAL A 366 -14.77 -1.63 -21.40
CA VAL A 366 -14.89 -2.15 -20.03
C VAL A 366 -16.27 -1.80 -19.47
N PRO A 367 -17.13 -2.79 -19.14
CA PRO A 367 -18.42 -2.53 -18.55
C PRO A 367 -18.24 -2.11 -17.07
N VAL A 368 -18.65 -0.92 -16.75
CA VAL A 368 -18.68 -0.41 -15.38
C VAL A 368 -19.96 0.39 -15.14
N PRO A 369 -20.47 0.42 -13.91
CA PRO A 369 -21.64 1.24 -13.56
C PRO A 369 -21.43 2.71 -13.92
N GLU A 370 -22.52 3.40 -14.23
CA GLU A 370 -22.46 4.81 -14.68
C GLU A 370 -21.81 5.73 -13.64
N ARG A 371 -22.10 5.52 -12.34
CA ARG A 371 -21.49 6.28 -11.23
C ARG A 371 -19.96 6.15 -11.22
N VAL A 372 -19.46 4.94 -11.53
CA VAL A 372 -18.02 4.68 -11.66
C VAL A 372 -17.47 5.37 -12.91
N GLN A 373 -18.17 5.30 -14.05
CA GLN A 373 -17.73 5.97 -15.29
C GLN A 373 -17.59 7.48 -15.12
N GLN A 374 -18.57 8.13 -14.52
CA GLN A 374 -18.56 9.59 -14.26
C GLN A 374 -17.33 9.98 -13.43
N THR A 375 -17.08 9.25 -12.35
CA THR A 375 -15.90 9.48 -11.48
C THR A 375 -14.59 9.28 -12.24
N LEU A 376 -14.44 8.20 -12.99
CA LEU A 376 -13.19 7.89 -13.72
C LEU A 376 -12.91 8.88 -14.87
N ARG A 377 -13.95 9.48 -15.47
CA ARG A 377 -13.81 10.52 -16.48
C ARG A 377 -13.51 11.90 -15.92
N GLY A 378 -13.58 12.06 -14.59
CA GLY A 378 -13.46 13.38 -13.95
C GLY A 378 -14.67 14.29 -14.18
N GLU A 379 -15.82 13.71 -14.47
CA GLU A 379 -17.10 14.44 -14.68
C GLU A 379 -17.80 14.70 -13.33
N GLY A 380 -17.14 14.43 -12.21
CA GLY A 380 -17.75 14.45 -10.88
C GLY A 380 -18.42 13.10 -10.56
N GLY A 381 -19.52 13.14 -9.86
CA GLY A 381 -20.28 11.94 -9.49
C GLY A 381 -20.18 11.57 -8.03
N ALA A 382 -20.97 10.56 -7.63
CA ALA A 382 -21.15 10.19 -6.23
C ALA A 382 -19.87 9.68 -5.55
N TYR A 383 -18.94 9.13 -6.31
CA TYR A 383 -17.70 8.52 -5.76
C TYR A 383 -16.48 9.44 -5.85
N GLU A 384 -16.56 10.58 -6.55
CA GLU A 384 -15.42 11.51 -6.66
C GLU A 384 -14.93 12.04 -5.31
N PRO A 385 -15.79 12.44 -4.34
CA PRO A 385 -15.32 12.90 -3.04
C PRO A 385 -14.55 11.81 -2.26
N TYR A 386 -14.97 10.54 -2.37
CA TYR A 386 -14.25 9.41 -1.75
C TYR A 386 -12.91 9.16 -2.42
N LEU A 387 -12.85 9.20 -3.76
CA LEU A 387 -11.61 9.05 -4.50
C LEU A 387 -10.63 10.20 -4.22
N ALA A 388 -11.15 11.43 -4.04
CA ALA A 388 -10.34 12.58 -3.62
C ALA A 388 -9.74 12.37 -2.23
N LEU A 389 -10.53 11.87 -1.27
CA LEU A 389 -10.03 11.50 0.07
C LEU A 389 -8.93 10.44 -0.01
N VAL A 390 -9.13 9.39 -0.81
CA VAL A 390 -8.11 8.33 -0.99
C VAL A 390 -6.82 8.89 -1.56
N ARG A 391 -6.88 9.77 -2.56
CA ARG A 391 -5.71 10.45 -3.13
C ARG A 391 -5.00 11.32 -2.10
N ALA A 392 -5.74 12.08 -1.28
CA ALA A 392 -5.18 12.89 -0.21
C ALA A 392 -4.44 12.03 0.85
N ILE A 393 -5.01 10.88 1.21
CA ILE A 393 -4.39 9.91 2.14
C ILE A 393 -3.07 9.36 1.56
N GLU A 394 -3.04 8.98 0.27
CA GLU A 394 -1.84 8.50 -0.42
C GLU A 394 -0.75 9.57 -0.59
N GLN A 395 -1.14 10.82 -0.66
CA GLN A 395 -0.23 11.97 -0.74
C GLN A 395 0.21 12.48 0.64
N GLU A 396 -0.32 11.90 1.71
CA GLU A 396 -0.08 12.34 3.09
C GLU A 396 -0.43 13.83 3.31
N ALA A 397 -1.42 14.34 2.55
CA ALA A 397 -1.85 15.74 2.53
C ALA A 397 -2.88 16.00 3.64
N VAL A 398 -2.42 16.23 4.86
CA VAL A 398 -3.25 16.31 6.07
C VAL A 398 -4.40 17.32 5.98
N PHE A 399 -4.20 18.45 5.31
CA PHE A 399 -5.25 19.46 5.13
C PHE A 399 -6.34 18.97 4.21
N ASP A 400 -5.97 18.37 3.08
CA ASP A 400 -6.90 17.82 2.10
C ASP A 400 -7.66 16.62 2.68
N ILE A 401 -6.99 15.77 3.49
CA ILE A 401 -7.64 14.66 4.20
C ILE A 401 -8.75 15.21 5.10
N ARG A 402 -8.47 16.25 5.90
CA ARG A 402 -9.46 16.86 6.79
C ARG A 402 -10.63 17.46 6.01
N GLU A 403 -10.33 18.24 4.98
CA GLU A 403 -11.36 18.88 4.13
C GLU A 403 -12.27 17.83 3.46
N CYS A 404 -11.68 16.77 2.88
CA CYS A 404 -12.45 15.69 2.26
C CYS A 404 -13.28 14.91 3.30
N THR A 405 -12.71 14.66 4.49
CA THR A 405 -13.39 13.96 5.59
C THR A 405 -14.62 14.74 6.06
N GLU A 406 -14.48 16.07 6.22
CA GLU A 406 -15.58 16.97 6.57
C GLU A 406 -16.67 17.02 5.49
N LYS A 407 -16.28 17.13 4.22
CA LYS A 407 -17.24 17.11 3.08
C LYS A 407 -18.05 15.82 3.01
N LEU A 408 -17.45 14.69 3.37
CA LEU A 408 -18.09 13.38 3.38
C LEU A 408 -18.87 13.11 4.67
N LEU A 409 -18.82 14.01 5.66
CA LEU A 409 -19.41 13.84 7.00
C LEU A 409 -18.92 12.57 7.70
N LEU A 410 -17.66 12.17 7.43
CA LEU A 410 -17.04 11.03 8.07
C LEU A 410 -16.29 11.46 9.34
N GLY A 411 -16.22 10.58 10.34
CA GLY A 411 -15.41 10.80 11.52
C GLY A 411 -13.93 10.42 11.27
N PRO A 412 -12.94 11.12 11.89
CA PRO A 412 -11.53 10.73 11.78
C PRO A 412 -11.27 9.26 12.17
N ALA A 413 -11.93 8.76 13.21
CA ALA A 413 -11.81 7.36 13.62
C ALA A 413 -12.28 6.39 12.52
N GLU A 414 -13.35 6.73 11.83
CA GLU A 414 -13.91 5.94 10.73
C GLU A 414 -12.95 5.87 9.54
N VAL A 415 -12.40 7.02 9.13
CA VAL A 415 -11.43 7.09 8.03
C VAL A 415 -10.15 6.32 8.39
N ASN A 416 -9.61 6.52 9.59
CA ASN A 416 -8.39 5.84 10.02
C ASN A 416 -8.58 4.32 10.15
N ARG A 417 -9.72 3.87 10.63
CA ARG A 417 -10.08 2.45 10.63
C ARG A 417 -10.15 1.89 9.22
N ALA A 418 -10.79 2.60 8.28
CA ALA A 418 -10.84 2.19 6.88
C ALA A 418 -9.43 2.06 6.27
N VAL A 419 -8.53 3.02 6.55
CA VAL A 419 -7.12 2.95 6.11
C VAL A 419 -6.44 1.68 6.65
N LEU A 420 -6.52 1.44 7.94
CA LEU A 420 -5.83 0.30 8.57
C LEU A 420 -6.42 -1.05 8.12
N ASN A 421 -7.75 -1.16 7.98
CA ASN A 421 -8.40 -2.35 7.43
C ASN A 421 -7.99 -2.62 5.97
N ALA A 422 -7.96 -1.58 5.14
CA ALA A 422 -7.53 -1.70 3.74
C ALA A 422 -6.07 -2.17 3.63
N LEU A 423 -5.17 -1.63 4.45
CA LEU A 423 -3.77 -2.04 4.49
C LEU A 423 -3.60 -3.48 5.00
N HIS A 424 -4.38 -3.88 6.01
CA HIS A 424 -4.41 -5.25 6.51
C HIS A 424 -4.88 -6.24 5.43
N SER A 425 -5.99 -5.92 4.76
CA SER A 425 -6.55 -6.75 3.69
C SER A 425 -5.62 -6.84 2.47
N ALA A 426 -4.96 -5.72 2.10
CA ALA A 426 -3.98 -5.73 1.01
C ALA A 426 -2.82 -6.67 1.31
N ARG A 427 -2.28 -6.65 2.55
CA ARG A 427 -1.20 -7.54 2.96
C ARG A 427 -1.57 -9.03 2.84
N GLN A 428 -2.81 -9.39 3.18
CA GLN A 428 -3.26 -10.78 3.04
C GLN A 428 -3.33 -11.26 1.58
N LEU A 429 -3.46 -10.32 0.64
CA LEU A 429 -3.51 -10.60 -0.79
C LEU A 429 -2.11 -10.61 -1.45
N ASP A 430 -1.11 -10.01 -0.81
CA ASP A 430 0.29 -9.95 -1.29
C ASP A 430 1.11 -11.21 -0.93
N GLY A 431 0.65 -12.04 0.03
CA GLY A 431 1.26 -13.30 0.46
C GLY A 431 0.71 -14.48 -0.31
#